data_5e0ea7875ffa9f57ddebb05e48f2ca6e
#
_entry.id   5e0ea7875ffa9f57ddebb05e48f2ca6e
#
_cell.length_a   1.000
_cell.length_b   1.000
_cell.length_c   1.000
_cell.angle_alpha   90.00
_cell.angle_beta   90.00
_cell.angle_gamma   90.00
#
_symmetry.space_group_name_H-M   'P 1'
#
loop_
_entity.id
_entity.type
_entity.pdbx_description
1 polymer ?
#
loop_
_entity_poly.entity_id
_entity_poly.type
_entity_poly.pdbx_seq_one_letter_code
_entity_poly.pdbx_strand_id
1 'polypeptide(L)'
;MKPIVLTSLVLLAGALQPAQSAKLEKLTPLRVDLNALQSPEGLQLERKSVREETVEVDSREVALRHYVFRFFSQRFMDEDWWHDAHLFVPVELADSARGKLFLVSHVVSWRKVPGVLREGYGRQPAARVGVPVLVFKPNPVQREFAKRTGLNSEREWQDATFDRFRKTGDANVVSFAGIMTAKWRAWTAAEAVFGKKFDKVILAGGSKGGLAVRAMMKFDPRIISVVSSGSIPFASPTMLRKLTEREPLTPHLVEQFKIKPADLANDTIMFNLGSNDHNAHPTEARLVMEQLRGDARIYVHPNGGHPALAPQQGAAMRLWLRHVFFGDPLPDVRPPVVEAGENSLGFRAVIKQPKGVEAVELCHAFYREKPWPGPASRERMPHKNAEWKTTPLAKRNGHYTATLETKGADLGRLHYYIRARVRLGQVTGWLSCPVQQYVKKP
;
A
#
# COMPACT_ATOMS: atom_id res chain seq x y z
N MET A 1 -25.52 12.77 -22.19
CA MET A 1 -24.39 12.98 -21.25
C MET A 1 -23.11 13.05 -22.07
N LYS A 2 -22.51 14.24 -22.20
CA LYS A 2 -21.35 14.48 -23.07
C LYS A 2 -20.05 14.14 -22.33
N PRO A 3 -19.06 13.53 -22.97
CA PRO A 3 -17.76 13.22 -22.36
C PRO A 3 -16.86 14.46 -22.42
N ILE A 4 -16.73 15.16 -21.30
CA ILE A 4 -15.77 16.25 -21.17
C ILE A 4 -14.82 15.85 -20.05
N VAL A 5 -13.75 15.15 -20.33
CA VAL A 5 -12.57 15.02 -19.40
C VAL A 5 -11.29 14.54 -20.10
N LEU A 6 -11.31 14.25 -21.42
CA LEU A 6 -10.12 13.66 -22.07
C LEU A 6 -9.10 14.69 -22.58
N THR A 7 -9.41 15.98 -22.57
CA THR A 7 -8.56 16.99 -23.25
C THR A 7 -7.50 17.63 -22.33
N SER A 8 -7.61 17.48 -21.03
CA SER A 8 -6.68 18.18 -20.10
C SER A 8 -5.39 17.40 -19.78
N LEU A 9 -5.31 16.13 -20.12
CA LEU A 9 -4.12 15.31 -19.82
C LEU A 9 -3.03 15.35 -20.91
N VAL A 10 -3.40 15.74 -22.11
CA VAL A 10 -2.46 15.79 -23.26
C VAL A 10 -1.62 17.07 -23.23
N LEU A 11 -2.10 18.15 -22.61
CA LEU A 11 -1.41 19.45 -22.59
C LEU A 11 -0.28 19.57 -21.56
N LEU A 12 -0.16 18.65 -20.59
CA LEU A 12 0.94 18.64 -19.61
C LEU A 12 2.20 17.90 -20.10
N ALA A 13 2.09 17.14 -21.19
CA ALA A 13 3.25 16.47 -21.81
C ALA A 13 4.07 17.42 -22.72
N GLY A 14 3.57 18.62 -23.03
CA GLY A 14 4.15 19.53 -24.01
C GLY A 14 5.11 20.59 -23.51
N ALA A 15 5.36 20.69 -22.20
CA ALA A 15 6.18 21.79 -21.62
C ALA A 15 7.49 21.32 -20.99
N LEU A 16 8.08 20.23 -21.44
CA LEU A 16 9.45 19.85 -21.06
C LEU A 16 10.42 20.65 -21.95
N GLN A 17 11.25 21.45 -21.33
CA GLN A 17 12.23 22.27 -22.02
C GLN A 17 13.17 21.42 -22.90
N PRO A 18 13.49 21.88 -24.15
CA PRO A 18 14.25 21.06 -25.13
C PRO A 18 15.69 20.70 -24.71
N ALA A 19 16.26 21.41 -23.73
CA ALA A 19 17.65 21.20 -23.31
C ALA A 19 17.88 19.90 -22.49
N GLN A 20 16.84 19.27 -21.94
CA GLN A 20 16.96 18.01 -21.18
C GLN A 20 16.61 16.77 -21.99
N SER A 21 15.94 16.90 -23.13
CA SER A 21 15.57 15.77 -23.99
C SER A 21 16.76 15.12 -24.71
N ALA A 22 17.80 15.87 -24.98
CA ALA A 22 18.99 15.40 -25.72
C ALA A 22 19.83 14.33 -24.99
N LYS A 23 19.66 14.14 -23.65
CA LYS A 23 20.35 13.10 -22.87
C LYS A 23 19.57 11.79 -22.73
N LEU A 24 18.34 11.73 -23.23
CA LEU A 24 17.44 10.57 -23.09
C LEU A 24 17.68 9.46 -24.14
N GLU A 25 18.54 9.67 -25.14
CA GLU A 25 18.78 8.71 -26.24
C GLU A 25 19.47 7.40 -25.83
N LYS A 26 19.93 7.26 -24.58
CA LYS A 26 20.64 6.07 -24.09
C LYS A 26 20.06 5.52 -22.78
N LEU A 27 18.74 5.45 -22.66
CA LEU A 27 18.14 4.87 -21.49
C LEU A 27 18.16 3.34 -21.56
N THR A 28 18.78 2.70 -20.58
CA THR A 28 18.69 1.25 -20.40
C THR A 28 17.39 0.94 -19.66
N PRO A 29 16.49 0.16 -20.26
CA PRO A 29 15.22 -0.16 -19.65
C PRO A 29 15.40 -1.04 -18.40
N LEU A 30 14.37 -1.03 -17.54
CA LEU A 30 14.29 -1.94 -16.42
C LEU A 30 14.29 -3.39 -16.94
N ARG A 31 15.23 -4.19 -16.44
CA ARG A 31 15.33 -5.62 -16.75
C ARG A 31 14.96 -6.43 -15.52
N VAL A 32 14.04 -7.36 -15.69
CA VAL A 32 13.63 -8.30 -14.65
C VAL A 32 13.85 -9.72 -15.19
N ASP A 33 14.90 -10.36 -14.74
CA ASP A 33 15.15 -11.77 -15.01
C ASP A 33 14.52 -12.62 -13.89
N LEU A 34 13.27 -13.00 -14.08
CA LEU A 34 12.54 -13.80 -13.10
C LEU A 34 13.18 -15.17 -12.89
N ASN A 35 13.75 -15.78 -13.91
CA ASN A 35 14.37 -17.10 -13.78
C ASN A 35 15.56 -17.04 -12.83
N ALA A 36 16.44 -16.05 -13.00
CA ALA A 36 17.55 -15.83 -12.09
C ALA A 36 17.10 -15.46 -10.68
N LEU A 37 16.05 -14.62 -10.55
CA LEU A 37 15.53 -14.20 -9.25
C LEU A 37 14.83 -15.32 -8.48
N GLN A 38 14.24 -16.28 -9.17
CA GLN A 38 13.55 -17.45 -8.62
C GLN A 38 14.46 -18.66 -8.41
N SER A 39 15.64 -18.64 -9.01
CA SER A 39 16.63 -19.69 -8.81
C SER A 39 17.21 -19.63 -7.39
N PRO A 40 17.38 -20.76 -6.71
CA PRO A 40 18.15 -20.84 -5.48
C PRO A 40 19.65 -20.64 -5.73
N GLU A 41 20.10 -20.71 -6.97
CA GLU A 41 21.48 -20.48 -7.37
C GLU A 41 21.89 -19.04 -7.02
N GLY A 42 23.07 -18.89 -6.43
CA GLY A 42 23.56 -17.60 -5.93
C GLY A 42 22.81 -17.05 -4.71
N LEU A 43 21.84 -17.80 -4.16
CA LEU A 43 21.20 -17.45 -2.91
C LEU A 43 22.12 -17.83 -1.74
N GLN A 44 22.74 -16.80 -1.14
CA GLN A 44 23.45 -17.00 0.13
C GLN A 44 22.43 -16.87 1.26
N LEU A 45 22.29 -17.94 2.05
CA LEU A 45 21.30 -18.08 3.09
C LEU A 45 21.95 -18.48 4.41
N GLU A 46 21.77 -17.66 5.43
CA GLU A 46 22.13 -17.96 6.80
C GLU A 46 20.85 -18.29 7.58
N ARG A 47 20.68 -19.55 7.96
CA ARG A 47 19.56 -19.99 8.80
C ARG A 47 19.91 -19.76 10.27
N LYS A 48 19.23 -18.81 10.90
CA LYS A 48 19.51 -18.45 12.30
C LYS A 48 18.80 -19.34 13.30
N SER A 49 17.50 -19.55 13.13
CA SER A 49 16.70 -20.40 14.03
C SER A 49 15.39 -20.85 13.42
N VAL A 50 14.88 -21.98 13.92
CA VAL A 50 13.51 -22.43 13.72
C VAL A 50 12.94 -22.78 15.08
N ARG A 51 11.74 -22.30 15.39
CA ARG A 51 11.05 -22.60 16.65
C ARG A 51 9.55 -22.73 16.41
N GLU A 52 8.90 -23.47 17.27
CA GLU A 52 7.45 -23.46 17.35
C GLU A 52 7.02 -22.45 18.42
N GLU A 53 5.94 -21.76 18.13
CA GLU A 53 5.34 -20.79 19.04
C GLU A 53 3.82 -20.83 18.93
N THR A 54 3.12 -20.51 19.99
CA THR A 54 1.67 -20.52 20.05
C THR A 54 1.13 -19.09 20.02
N VAL A 55 0.03 -18.89 19.29
CA VAL A 55 -0.73 -17.65 19.20
C VAL A 55 -2.15 -17.89 19.64
N GLU A 56 -2.62 -17.13 20.60
CA GLU A 56 -4.04 -17.14 20.94
C GLU A 56 -4.87 -16.38 19.92
N VAL A 57 -5.87 -17.03 19.35
CA VAL A 57 -6.83 -16.48 18.39
C VAL A 57 -8.23 -16.84 18.85
N ASP A 58 -8.99 -15.85 19.33
CA ASP A 58 -10.38 -16.00 19.78
C ASP A 58 -10.53 -17.22 20.75
N SER A 59 -9.69 -17.25 21.79
CA SER A 59 -9.60 -18.31 22.81
C SER A 59 -9.18 -19.70 22.29
N ARG A 60 -8.55 -19.76 21.12
CA ARG A 60 -7.93 -20.98 20.58
C ARG A 60 -6.44 -20.78 20.40
N GLU A 61 -5.68 -21.78 20.71
CA GLU A 61 -4.26 -21.79 20.44
C GLU A 61 -3.99 -22.24 19.01
N VAL A 62 -3.18 -21.44 18.30
CA VAL A 62 -2.71 -21.75 16.95
C VAL A 62 -1.20 -21.88 16.99
N ALA A 63 -0.70 -23.08 16.70
CA ALA A 63 0.72 -23.34 16.63
C ALA A 63 1.32 -22.84 15.31
N LEU A 64 2.41 -22.08 15.41
CA LEU A 64 3.16 -21.57 14.27
C LEU A 64 4.59 -22.06 14.32
N ARG A 65 5.14 -22.43 13.18
CA ARG A 65 6.58 -22.60 12.99
C ARG A 65 7.17 -21.29 12.52
N HIS A 66 8.06 -20.74 13.31
CA HIS A 66 8.71 -19.46 13.07
C HIS A 66 10.17 -19.68 12.64
N TYR A 67 10.46 -19.36 11.39
CA TYR A 67 11.81 -19.38 10.81
C TYR A 67 12.39 -17.97 10.88
N VAL A 68 13.60 -17.85 11.41
CA VAL A 68 14.39 -16.63 11.39
C VAL A 68 15.63 -16.88 10.56
N PHE A 69 15.86 -16.10 9.54
CA PHE A 69 16.98 -16.27 8.63
C PHE A 69 17.48 -14.93 8.08
N ARG A 70 18.68 -14.97 7.54
CA ARG A 70 19.30 -13.87 6.82
C ARG A 70 19.63 -14.34 5.41
N PHE A 71 19.42 -13.48 4.42
CA PHE A 71 19.70 -13.79 3.03
C PHE A 71 20.35 -12.62 2.32
N PHE A 72 21.19 -12.96 1.34
CA PHE A 72 21.74 -12.02 0.37
C PHE A 72 20.75 -11.84 -0.77
N SER A 73 20.41 -10.61 -1.11
CA SER A 73 19.50 -10.35 -2.22
C SER A 73 20.22 -9.99 -3.51
N GLN A 74 21.22 -9.14 -3.41
CA GLN A 74 21.93 -8.59 -4.56
C GLN A 74 23.13 -7.75 -4.13
N ARG A 75 24.02 -7.48 -5.08
CA ARG A 75 24.95 -6.36 -5.00
C ARG A 75 24.31 -5.15 -5.70
N PHE A 76 24.13 -4.07 -4.98
CA PHE A 76 23.46 -2.87 -5.47
C PHE A 76 24.22 -1.61 -5.06
N MET A 77 24.57 -0.75 -6.02
CA MET A 77 25.43 0.42 -5.79
C MET A 77 26.75 0.08 -5.09
N ASP A 78 27.37 -1.00 -5.57
CA ASP A 78 28.66 -1.51 -5.07
C ASP A 78 28.62 -2.05 -3.62
N GLU A 79 27.42 -2.20 -3.04
CA GLU A 79 27.18 -2.76 -1.72
C GLU A 79 26.40 -4.06 -1.76
N ASP A 80 26.81 -5.00 -0.91
CA ASP A 80 26.12 -6.27 -0.73
C ASP A 80 24.89 -6.09 0.17
N TRP A 81 23.70 -6.45 -0.35
CA TRP A 81 22.47 -6.29 0.38
C TRP A 81 22.03 -7.56 1.07
N TRP A 82 22.14 -7.54 2.39
CA TRP A 82 21.72 -8.59 3.28
C TRP A 82 20.49 -8.18 4.06
N HIS A 83 19.53 -9.11 4.22
CA HIS A 83 18.25 -8.86 4.87
C HIS A 83 17.97 -9.90 5.94
N ASP A 84 17.49 -9.45 7.10
CA ASP A 84 16.90 -10.31 8.12
C ASP A 84 15.43 -10.51 7.79
N ALA A 85 14.95 -11.77 7.89
CA ALA A 85 13.60 -12.17 7.55
C ALA A 85 13.00 -13.10 8.59
N HIS A 86 11.66 -13.03 8.71
CA HIS A 86 10.84 -13.87 9.58
C HIS A 86 9.75 -14.52 8.74
N LEU A 87 9.72 -15.85 8.66
CA LEU A 87 8.67 -16.62 8.02
C LEU A 87 7.85 -17.33 9.10
N PHE A 88 6.57 -17.04 9.17
CA PHE A 88 5.59 -17.67 10.05
C PHE A 88 4.73 -18.63 9.24
N VAL A 89 4.69 -19.89 9.62
CA VAL A 89 3.91 -20.94 8.93
C VAL A 89 3.03 -21.65 9.94
N PRO A 90 1.71 -21.74 9.73
CA PRO A 90 0.88 -22.61 10.56
C PRO A 90 1.41 -24.04 10.58
N VAL A 91 1.53 -24.64 11.76
CA VAL A 91 1.98 -26.04 11.89
C VAL A 91 0.99 -26.95 11.15
N GLU A 92 -0.30 -26.73 11.38
CA GLU A 92 -1.39 -27.35 10.63
C GLU A 92 -1.78 -26.47 9.44
N LEU A 93 -1.05 -26.62 8.33
CA LEU A 93 -1.34 -25.89 7.10
C LEU A 93 -2.40 -26.62 6.29
N ALA A 94 -3.60 -26.04 6.19
CA ALA A 94 -4.69 -26.58 5.39
C ALA A 94 -4.29 -26.71 3.91
N ASP A 95 -4.83 -27.72 3.21
CA ASP A 95 -4.56 -27.95 1.78
C ASP A 95 -4.90 -26.72 0.93
N SER A 96 -5.99 -26.05 1.25
CA SER A 96 -6.40 -24.81 0.59
C SER A 96 -5.42 -23.64 0.76
N ALA A 97 -4.49 -23.72 1.72
CA ALA A 97 -3.47 -22.70 1.97
C ALA A 97 -2.10 -23.09 1.39
N ARG A 98 -1.94 -24.31 0.86
CA ARG A 98 -0.70 -24.75 0.21
C ARG A 98 -0.42 -23.90 -1.02
N GLY A 99 0.85 -23.62 -1.29
CA GLY A 99 1.29 -22.76 -2.39
C GLY A 99 0.99 -21.27 -2.21
N LYS A 100 0.35 -20.85 -1.12
CA LYS A 100 0.03 -19.45 -0.83
C LYS A 100 1.09 -18.81 0.04
N LEU A 101 1.41 -17.54 -0.23
CA LEU A 101 2.32 -16.72 0.58
C LEU A 101 1.80 -15.30 0.69
N PHE A 102 1.77 -14.78 1.90
CA PHE A 102 1.67 -13.35 2.14
C PHE A 102 3.05 -12.77 2.45
N LEU A 103 3.59 -11.92 1.58
CA LEU A 103 4.88 -11.29 1.76
C LEU A 103 4.70 -9.83 2.15
N VAL A 104 5.14 -9.47 3.34
CA VAL A 104 5.05 -8.12 3.89
C VAL A 104 6.40 -7.48 3.97
N SER A 105 6.54 -6.32 3.34
CA SER A 105 7.76 -5.54 3.42
C SER A 105 7.44 -4.06 3.51
N HIS A 106 7.60 -3.51 4.69
CA HIS A 106 7.47 -2.07 4.88
C HIS A 106 8.83 -1.38 4.83
N VAL A 107 8.91 -0.34 3.99
CA VAL A 107 10.04 0.57 3.96
C VAL A 107 9.90 1.51 5.15
N VAL A 108 10.31 1.06 6.32
CA VAL A 108 10.31 1.87 7.53
C VAL A 108 11.71 1.92 8.09
N SER A 109 12.32 3.09 8.07
CA SER A 109 13.61 3.41 8.71
C SER A 109 14.68 2.30 8.79
N TRP A 110 15.92 2.68 8.93
CA TRP A 110 17.17 1.89 9.00
C TRP A 110 17.29 0.94 10.21
N ARG A 111 16.22 0.50 10.85
CA ARG A 111 16.25 -0.35 12.04
C ARG A 111 15.80 -1.78 11.71
N LYS A 112 16.11 -2.73 12.60
CA LYS A 112 15.64 -4.13 12.54
C LYS A 112 14.12 -4.19 12.28
N VAL A 113 13.61 -5.32 11.78
CA VAL A 113 12.17 -5.53 11.60
C VAL A 113 11.43 -5.20 12.91
N PRO A 114 10.60 -4.16 12.95
CA PRO A 114 9.93 -3.75 14.18
C PRO A 114 9.03 -4.85 14.74
N GLY A 115 8.89 -4.91 16.06
CA GLY A 115 7.98 -5.86 16.72
C GLY A 115 6.55 -5.77 16.19
N VAL A 116 6.05 -4.55 15.93
CA VAL A 116 4.73 -4.32 15.37
C VAL A 116 4.55 -4.98 13.99
N LEU A 117 5.59 -5.00 13.15
CA LEU A 117 5.51 -5.70 11.85
C LEU A 117 5.50 -7.21 12.04
N ARG A 118 6.37 -7.74 12.90
CA ARG A 118 6.42 -9.17 13.17
C ARG A 118 5.12 -9.67 13.76
N GLU A 119 4.58 -8.97 14.74
CA GLU A 119 3.34 -9.34 15.40
C GLU A 119 2.12 -9.06 14.53
N GLY A 120 1.82 -7.80 14.23
CA GLY A 120 0.57 -7.36 13.60
C GLY A 120 0.44 -7.75 12.13
N TYR A 121 1.57 -7.87 11.43
CA TYR A 121 1.61 -8.11 9.98
C TYR A 121 2.27 -9.44 9.58
N GLY A 122 2.89 -10.14 10.52
CA GLY A 122 3.48 -11.47 10.35
C GLY A 122 2.70 -12.55 11.08
N ARG A 123 2.88 -12.60 12.39
CA ARG A 123 2.37 -13.64 13.27
C ARG A 123 0.84 -13.70 13.30
N GLN A 124 0.16 -12.55 13.49
CA GLN A 124 -1.30 -12.48 13.52
C GLN A 124 -1.97 -12.89 12.19
N PRO A 125 -1.53 -12.43 11.01
CA PRO A 125 -2.07 -12.94 9.76
C PRO A 125 -1.82 -14.45 9.56
N ALA A 126 -0.63 -14.96 9.91
CA ALA A 126 -0.36 -16.40 9.82
C ALA A 126 -1.33 -17.21 10.67
N ALA A 127 -1.57 -16.79 11.91
CA ALA A 127 -2.47 -17.51 12.83
C ALA A 127 -3.95 -17.37 12.47
N ARG A 128 -4.42 -16.15 12.12
CA ARG A 128 -5.85 -15.88 11.90
C ARG A 128 -6.34 -16.20 10.49
N VAL A 129 -5.47 -16.10 9.50
CA VAL A 129 -5.81 -16.39 8.10
C VAL A 129 -5.43 -17.81 7.72
N GLY A 130 -4.42 -18.39 8.39
CA GLY A 130 -3.97 -19.76 8.17
C GLY A 130 -3.07 -19.92 6.94
N VAL A 131 -2.26 -18.90 6.60
CA VAL A 131 -1.34 -18.93 5.45
C VAL A 131 0.09 -18.63 5.88
N PRO A 132 1.12 -19.13 5.17
CA PRO A 132 2.49 -18.68 5.37
C PRO A 132 2.64 -17.17 5.18
N VAL A 133 3.39 -16.52 6.09
CA VAL A 133 3.62 -15.08 6.06
C VAL A 133 5.11 -14.77 6.22
N LEU A 134 5.67 -14.12 5.22
CA LEU A 134 7.04 -13.63 5.24
C LEU A 134 7.08 -12.14 5.56
N VAL A 135 7.86 -11.76 6.57
CA VAL A 135 8.10 -10.36 6.95
C VAL A 135 9.57 -10.06 6.86
N PHE A 136 9.93 -9.02 6.11
CA PHE A 136 11.32 -8.55 6.04
C PHE A 136 11.36 -7.06 5.69
N LYS A 137 12.57 -6.48 5.71
CA LYS A 137 12.83 -5.11 5.29
C LYS A 137 13.62 -5.09 3.99
N PRO A 138 13.08 -4.46 2.95
CA PRO A 138 13.71 -4.47 1.62
C PRO A 138 14.84 -3.45 1.50
N ASN A 139 14.93 -2.46 2.38
CA ASN A 139 16.04 -1.49 2.35
C ASN A 139 17.29 -2.11 2.98
N PRO A 140 18.48 -1.80 2.44
CA PRO A 140 19.71 -2.11 3.14
C PRO A 140 19.65 -1.35 4.46
N VAL A 141 19.45 -2.07 5.52
CA VAL A 141 19.47 -1.44 6.81
C VAL A 141 20.89 -1.31 7.18
N GLN A 142 21.37 -0.13 7.47
CA GLN A 142 22.06 -0.28 8.70
C GLN A 142 23.13 0.75 8.93
N ARG A 143 23.34 0.94 10.19
CA ARG A 143 24.53 1.61 10.70
C ARG A 143 25.81 1.22 9.93
N GLU A 144 25.92 -0.04 9.52
CA GLU A 144 27.04 -0.54 8.71
C GLU A 144 27.03 -0.04 7.27
N PHE A 145 25.86 -0.03 6.63
CA PHE A 145 25.69 0.56 5.30
C PHE A 145 26.01 2.06 5.34
N ALA A 146 25.46 2.80 6.30
CA ALA A 146 25.74 4.23 6.45
C ALA A 146 27.24 4.51 6.69
N LYS A 147 27.92 3.69 7.48
CA LYS A 147 29.36 3.81 7.72
C LYS A 147 30.18 3.61 6.46
N ARG A 148 29.80 2.66 5.59
CA ARG A 148 30.54 2.37 4.35
C ARG A 148 30.24 3.37 3.25
N THR A 149 29.00 3.79 3.12
CA THR A 149 28.54 4.60 1.98
C THR A 149 28.49 6.10 2.28
N GLY A 150 28.54 6.49 3.56
CA GLY A 150 28.29 7.87 4.00
C GLY A 150 26.81 8.31 3.90
N LEU A 151 25.91 7.43 3.43
CA LEU A 151 24.49 7.72 3.27
C LEU A 151 23.74 7.43 4.58
N ASN A 152 23.34 8.47 5.30
CA ASN A 152 22.81 8.35 6.66
C ASN A 152 21.27 8.33 6.72
N SER A 153 20.60 8.51 5.59
CA SER A 153 19.14 8.51 5.51
C SER A 153 18.62 7.82 4.25
N GLU A 154 17.39 7.35 4.32
CA GLU A 154 16.69 6.78 3.17
C GLU A 154 16.58 7.80 2.02
N ARG A 155 16.46 9.07 2.34
CA ARG A 155 16.40 10.14 1.35
C ARG A 155 17.73 10.29 0.62
N GLU A 156 18.84 10.37 1.34
CA GLU A 156 20.19 10.46 0.75
C GLU A 156 20.47 9.27 -0.15
N TRP A 157 20.13 8.06 0.30
CA TRP A 157 20.25 6.86 -0.52
C TRP A 157 19.43 6.95 -1.82
N GLN A 158 18.18 7.41 -1.75
CA GLN A 158 17.37 7.59 -2.95
C GLN A 158 17.95 8.65 -3.89
N ASP A 159 18.36 9.77 -3.34
CA ASP A 159 18.97 10.85 -4.12
C ASP A 159 20.22 10.34 -4.84
N ALA A 160 21.06 9.56 -4.16
CA ALA A 160 22.23 8.92 -4.77
C ALA A 160 21.86 7.94 -5.91
N THR A 161 20.75 7.16 -5.77
CA THR A 161 20.29 6.29 -6.86
C THR A 161 19.78 7.08 -8.06
N PHE A 162 19.07 8.20 -7.85
CA PHE A 162 18.64 9.07 -8.93
C PHE A 162 19.82 9.79 -9.58
N ASP A 163 20.83 10.20 -8.81
CA ASP A 163 22.07 10.75 -9.37
C ASP A 163 22.78 9.76 -10.28
N ARG A 164 22.86 8.50 -9.86
CA ARG A 164 23.43 7.44 -10.69
C ARG A 164 22.58 7.21 -11.95
N PHE A 165 21.27 7.18 -11.84
CA PHE A 165 20.36 7.07 -12.98
C PHE A 165 20.56 8.23 -13.97
N ARG A 166 20.62 9.47 -13.51
CA ARG A 166 20.88 10.64 -14.37
C ARG A 166 22.23 10.55 -15.12
N LYS A 167 23.22 9.91 -14.52
CA LYS A 167 24.55 9.73 -15.12
C LYS A 167 24.60 8.58 -16.13
N THR A 168 23.88 7.49 -15.86
CA THR A 168 24.00 6.25 -16.62
C THR A 168 22.84 5.99 -17.56
N GLY A 169 21.67 6.61 -17.33
CA GLY A 169 20.43 6.28 -18.03
C GLY A 169 19.86 4.90 -17.70
N ASP A 170 20.42 4.20 -16.71
CA ASP A 170 20.03 2.82 -16.38
C ASP A 170 18.93 2.78 -15.31
N ALA A 171 17.72 2.34 -15.69
CA ALA A 171 16.59 2.20 -14.77
C ALA A 171 16.82 1.14 -13.67
N ASN A 172 17.78 0.23 -13.84
CA ASN A 172 18.08 -0.82 -12.87
C ASN A 172 18.82 -0.29 -11.63
N VAL A 173 19.40 0.91 -11.69
CA VAL A 173 20.13 1.49 -10.56
C VAL A 173 19.25 2.32 -9.63
N VAL A 174 17.96 2.52 -9.95
CA VAL A 174 17.06 3.25 -9.05
C VAL A 174 16.65 2.41 -7.85
N SER A 175 16.40 3.07 -6.74
CA SER A 175 16.06 2.41 -5.48
C SER A 175 14.86 1.44 -5.57
N PHE A 176 13.89 1.73 -6.44
CA PHE A 176 12.75 0.87 -6.66
C PHE A 176 13.12 -0.48 -7.26
N ALA A 177 14.04 -0.52 -8.23
CA ALA A 177 14.53 -1.76 -8.82
C ALA A 177 15.21 -2.64 -7.76
N GLY A 178 16.07 -2.04 -6.93
CA GLY A 178 16.71 -2.74 -5.81
C GLY A 178 15.70 -3.31 -4.80
N ILE A 179 14.65 -2.54 -4.46
CA ILE A 179 13.57 -2.99 -3.57
C ILE A 179 12.79 -4.18 -4.19
N MET A 180 12.51 -4.14 -5.47
CA MET A 180 11.83 -5.25 -6.17
C MET A 180 12.68 -6.51 -6.16
N THR A 181 13.94 -6.42 -6.53
CA THR A 181 14.89 -7.53 -6.49
C THR A 181 14.98 -8.15 -5.10
N ALA A 182 15.11 -7.33 -4.05
CA ALA A 182 15.14 -7.81 -2.68
C ALA A 182 13.88 -8.59 -2.29
N LYS A 183 12.70 -8.20 -2.80
CA LYS A 183 11.43 -8.90 -2.53
C LYS A 183 11.35 -10.26 -3.23
N TRP A 184 11.77 -10.36 -4.50
CA TRP A 184 11.82 -11.66 -5.19
C TRP A 184 12.83 -12.60 -4.52
N ARG A 185 14.01 -12.10 -4.15
CA ARG A 185 15.01 -12.91 -3.45
C ARG A 185 14.56 -13.32 -2.05
N ALA A 186 13.81 -12.47 -1.32
CA ALA A 186 13.19 -12.83 -0.05
C ALA A 186 12.18 -13.98 -0.21
N TRP A 187 11.39 -13.96 -1.29
CA TRP A 187 10.47 -15.03 -1.61
C TRP A 187 11.23 -16.33 -1.91
N THR A 188 12.23 -16.31 -2.78
CA THR A 188 13.10 -17.47 -3.08
C THR A 188 13.78 -18.01 -1.81
N ALA A 189 14.23 -17.14 -0.92
CA ALA A 189 14.81 -17.54 0.37
C ALA A 189 13.77 -18.21 1.28
N ALA A 190 12.53 -17.70 1.31
CA ALA A 190 11.45 -18.33 2.07
C ALA A 190 11.12 -19.74 1.54
N GLU A 191 11.08 -19.92 0.22
CA GLU A 191 10.91 -21.24 -0.42
C GLU A 191 12.04 -22.21 -0.03
N ALA A 192 13.29 -21.75 -0.08
CA ALA A 192 14.44 -22.54 0.28
C ALA A 192 14.46 -22.94 1.78
N VAL A 193 14.01 -22.04 2.66
CA VAL A 193 13.94 -22.30 4.11
C VAL A 193 12.79 -23.23 4.45
N PHE A 194 11.64 -23.04 3.80
CA PHE A 194 10.42 -23.84 4.04
C PHE A 194 10.45 -25.18 3.32
N GLY A 195 11.22 -25.29 2.23
CA GLY A 195 11.31 -26.51 1.41
C GLY A 195 10.10 -26.73 0.49
N LYS A 196 9.28 -25.67 0.23
CA LYS A 196 8.11 -25.73 -0.65
C LYS A 196 8.00 -24.47 -1.48
N LYS A 197 7.45 -24.60 -2.69
CA LYS A 197 7.17 -23.47 -3.58
C LYS A 197 5.87 -22.75 -3.23
N PHE A 198 5.83 -21.46 -3.59
CA PHE A 198 4.64 -20.63 -3.52
C PHE A 198 4.28 -20.15 -4.93
N ASP A 199 3.06 -20.41 -5.36
CA ASP A 199 2.54 -20.11 -6.70
C ASP A 199 1.44 -19.04 -6.70
N LYS A 200 0.93 -18.68 -5.51
CA LYS A 200 -0.07 -17.62 -5.30
C LYS A 200 0.38 -16.70 -4.20
N VAL A 201 0.85 -15.52 -4.59
CA VAL A 201 1.48 -14.58 -3.65
C VAL A 201 0.72 -13.27 -3.60
N ILE A 202 0.46 -12.80 -2.38
CA ILE A 202 0.02 -11.43 -2.13
C ILE A 202 1.20 -10.67 -1.55
N LEU A 203 1.52 -9.53 -2.16
CA LEU A 203 2.58 -8.65 -1.68
C LEU A 203 2.01 -7.45 -0.93
N ALA A 204 2.59 -7.12 0.22
CA ALA A 204 2.30 -5.87 0.91
C ALA A 204 3.55 -4.98 0.98
N GLY A 205 3.35 -3.70 0.71
CA GLY A 205 4.41 -2.71 0.81
C GLY A 205 3.92 -1.37 1.33
N GLY A 206 4.76 -0.70 2.13
CA GLY A 206 4.48 0.65 2.64
C GLY A 206 5.23 1.72 1.86
N SER A 207 4.59 2.89 1.63
CA SER A 207 5.20 4.03 0.94
C SER A 207 5.80 3.61 -0.42
N LYS A 208 7.10 3.80 -0.64
CA LYS A 208 7.82 3.35 -1.83
C LYS A 208 7.72 1.84 -2.07
N GLY A 209 7.69 1.06 -0.99
CA GLY A 209 7.44 -0.38 -1.07
C GLY A 209 6.07 -0.72 -1.65
N GLY A 210 5.06 0.14 -1.46
CA GLY A 210 3.75 0.02 -2.10
C GLY A 210 3.78 0.28 -3.60
N LEU A 211 4.64 1.20 -4.06
CA LEU A 211 4.90 1.38 -5.51
C LEU A 211 5.60 0.15 -6.09
N ALA A 212 6.62 -0.35 -5.40
CA ALA A 212 7.38 -1.50 -5.85
C ALA A 212 6.52 -2.77 -6.00
N VAL A 213 5.63 -3.09 -5.03
CA VAL A 213 4.77 -4.29 -5.14
C VAL A 213 3.79 -4.21 -6.30
N ARG A 214 3.29 -3.02 -6.63
CA ARG A 214 2.44 -2.83 -7.81
C ARG A 214 3.21 -3.05 -9.11
N ALA A 215 4.43 -2.52 -9.19
CA ALA A 215 5.30 -2.78 -10.33
C ALA A 215 5.56 -4.29 -10.48
N MET A 216 5.94 -4.99 -9.39
CA MET A 216 6.22 -6.42 -9.41
C MET A 216 5.06 -7.26 -9.97
N MET A 217 3.82 -6.88 -9.68
CA MET A 217 2.61 -7.54 -10.19
C MET A 217 2.54 -7.57 -11.73
N LYS A 218 3.21 -6.63 -12.41
CA LYS A 218 3.27 -6.57 -13.87
C LYS A 218 4.32 -7.49 -14.48
N PHE A 219 5.26 -7.97 -13.68
CA PHE A 219 6.35 -8.82 -14.14
C PHE A 219 6.17 -10.30 -13.75
N ASP A 220 5.47 -10.59 -12.65
CA ASP A 220 5.35 -11.95 -12.13
C ASP A 220 3.89 -12.37 -11.93
N PRO A 221 3.34 -13.26 -12.80
CA PRO A 221 1.93 -13.67 -12.76
C PRO A 221 1.53 -14.46 -11.50
N ARG A 222 2.49 -14.94 -10.72
CA ARG A 222 2.20 -15.59 -9.43
C ARG A 222 1.77 -14.58 -8.36
N ILE A 223 1.99 -13.27 -8.60
CA ILE A 223 1.51 -12.20 -7.73
C ILE A 223 0.06 -11.93 -8.09
N ILE A 224 -0.84 -12.51 -7.32
CA ILE A 224 -2.28 -12.44 -7.60
C ILE A 224 -2.95 -11.18 -7.03
N SER A 225 -2.29 -10.48 -6.11
CA SER A 225 -2.80 -9.25 -5.51
C SER A 225 -1.70 -8.48 -4.78
N VAL A 226 -1.97 -7.20 -4.53
CA VAL A 226 -1.09 -6.34 -3.73
C VAL A 226 -1.85 -5.54 -2.69
N VAL A 227 -1.18 -5.26 -1.56
CA VAL A 227 -1.61 -4.29 -0.55
C VAL A 227 -0.66 -3.10 -0.55
N SER A 228 -1.16 -1.94 -0.94
CA SER A 228 -0.41 -0.69 -1.04
C SER A 228 -0.71 0.21 0.15
N SER A 229 0.18 0.22 1.15
CA SER A 229 0.00 0.99 2.39
C SER A 229 0.69 2.34 2.31
N GLY A 230 -0.04 3.43 2.63
CA GLY A 230 0.52 4.80 2.57
C GLY A 230 1.13 5.13 1.21
N SER A 231 0.55 4.60 0.13
CA SER A 231 1.03 4.78 -1.23
C SER A 231 -0.13 4.74 -2.22
N ILE A 232 -0.23 5.79 -3.01
CA ILE A 232 -1.21 5.91 -4.09
C ILE A 232 -0.46 5.80 -5.41
N PRO A 233 -1.03 5.18 -6.45
CA PRO A 233 -0.42 5.15 -7.78
C PRO A 233 -0.08 6.55 -8.28
N PHE A 234 0.93 6.66 -9.14
CA PHE A 234 1.28 7.90 -9.85
C PHE A 234 0.15 8.52 -10.69
N ALA A 235 -1.03 7.94 -10.64
CA ALA A 235 -2.26 8.53 -11.13
C ALA A 235 -2.72 9.77 -10.37
N SER A 236 -2.24 9.96 -9.15
CA SER A 236 -2.43 11.22 -8.45
C SER A 236 -1.59 12.29 -9.15
N PRO A 237 -2.21 13.30 -9.76
CA PRO A 237 -1.49 14.40 -10.43
C PRO A 237 -0.51 15.08 -9.50
N THR A 238 -0.84 15.13 -8.23
CA THR A 238 -0.01 15.76 -7.19
C THR A 238 1.26 14.97 -6.89
N MET A 239 1.14 13.65 -6.73
CA MET A 239 2.31 12.82 -6.46
C MET A 239 3.25 12.81 -7.67
N LEU A 240 2.69 12.62 -8.88
CA LEU A 240 3.48 12.65 -10.11
C LEU A 240 4.23 13.98 -10.25
N ARG A 241 3.54 15.10 -10.02
CA ARG A 241 4.17 16.42 -10.10
C ARG A 241 5.28 16.58 -9.07
N LYS A 242 5.05 16.29 -7.79
CA LYS A 242 6.07 16.39 -6.73
C LYS A 242 7.32 15.57 -7.05
N LEU A 243 7.13 14.38 -7.63
CA LEU A 243 8.24 13.53 -8.01
C LEU A 243 8.94 14.04 -9.27
N THR A 244 8.20 14.59 -10.24
CA THR A 244 8.78 15.18 -11.47
C THR A 244 9.54 16.49 -11.16
N GLU A 245 9.03 17.31 -10.24
CA GLU A 245 9.76 18.51 -9.76
C GLU A 245 11.09 18.16 -9.10
N ARG A 246 11.13 17.03 -8.37
CA ARG A 246 12.35 16.54 -7.74
C ARG A 246 13.25 15.75 -8.70
N GLU A 247 12.66 14.99 -9.59
CA GLU A 247 13.32 14.12 -10.56
C GLU A 247 12.62 14.22 -11.91
N PRO A 248 13.13 15.04 -12.84
CA PRO A 248 12.53 15.27 -14.14
C PRO A 248 12.33 14.01 -15.00
N LEU A 249 13.12 12.96 -14.73
CA LEU A 249 12.99 11.66 -15.41
C LEU A 249 11.89 10.75 -14.83
N THR A 250 11.15 11.22 -13.82
CA THR A 250 10.06 10.45 -13.20
C THR A 250 9.04 9.90 -14.19
N PRO A 251 8.55 10.65 -15.22
CA PRO A 251 7.61 10.11 -16.19
C PRO A 251 8.15 8.89 -16.93
N HIS A 252 9.44 8.89 -17.26
CA HIS A 252 10.10 7.75 -17.89
C HIS A 252 10.14 6.53 -16.94
N LEU A 253 10.51 6.73 -15.68
CA LEU A 253 10.50 5.66 -14.68
C LEU A 253 9.09 5.10 -14.46
N VAL A 254 8.06 5.94 -14.41
CA VAL A 254 6.65 5.52 -14.31
C VAL A 254 6.27 4.59 -15.45
N GLU A 255 6.75 4.87 -16.68
CA GLU A 255 6.57 4.00 -17.83
C GLU A 255 7.28 2.66 -17.67
N GLN A 256 8.56 2.68 -17.30
CA GLN A 256 9.39 1.49 -17.14
C GLN A 256 8.85 0.54 -16.08
N PHE A 257 8.34 1.08 -14.97
CA PHE A 257 7.76 0.31 -13.87
C PHE A 257 6.29 -0.09 -14.10
N LYS A 258 5.67 0.33 -15.22
CA LYS A 258 4.27 0.01 -15.57
C LYS A 258 3.29 0.30 -14.43
N ILE A 259 3.38 1.47 -13.85
CA ILE A 259 2.56 1.89 -12.71
C ILE A 259 1.62 3.05 -13.02
N LYS A 260 1.31 3.27 -14.30
CA LYS A 260 0.24 4.17 -14.73
C LYS A 260 -1.13 3.59 -14.35
N PRO A 261 -2.16 4.41 -14.22
CA PRO A 261 -3.52 3.93 -13.94
C PRO A 261 -4.02 2.89 -14.95
N ALA A 262 -3.71 3.10 -16.23
CA ALA A 262 -4.08 2.16 -17.29
C ALA A 262 -3.44 0.78 -17.09
N ASP A 263 -2.21 0.73 -16.59
CA ASP A 263 -1.51 -0.52 -16.30
C ASP A 263 -2.16 -1.28 -15.12
N LEU A 264 -2.82 -0.55 -14.22
CA LEU A 264 -3.41 -1.07 -12.99
C LEU A 264 -4.90 -1.35 -13.10
N ALA A 265 -5.52 -1.00 -14.23
CA ALA A 265 -6.97 -0.93 -14.37
C ALA A 265 -7.71 -2.22 -13.98
N ASN A 266 -7.13 -3.40 -14.26
CA ASN A 266 -7.72 -4.71 -13.99
C ASN A 266 -7.09 -5.42 -12.79
N ASP A 267 -6.25 -4.75 -12.00
CA ASP A 267 -5.52 -5.37 -10.92
C ASP A 267 -6.40 -5.60 -9.68
N THR A 268 -6.02 -6.60 -8.90
CA THR A 268 -6.59 -6.92 -7.59
C THR A 268 -5.76 -6.21 -6.52
N ILE A 269 -6.27 -5.07 -6.00
CA ILE A 269 -5.50 -4.15 -5.16
C ILE A 269 -6.26 -3.74 -3.91
N MET A 270 -5.58 -3.72 -2.77
CA MET A 270 -6.03 -3.05 -1.56
C MET A 270 -5.18 -1.81 -1.27
N PHE A 271 -5.83 -0.67 -1.09
CA PHE A 271 -5.20 0.54 -0.54
C PHE A 271 -5.43 0.63 0.97
N ASN A 272 -4.35 0.86 1.70
CA ASN A 272 -4.38 0.97 3.16
C ASN A 272 -3.75 2.30 3.56
N LEU A 273 -4.57 3.29 3.89
CA LEU A 273 -4.17 4.69 4.03
C LEU A 273 -4.45 5.21 5.44
N GLY A 274 -3.77 6.28 5.81
CA GLY A 274 -4.13 7.11 6.95
C GLY A 274 -4.92 8.34 6.48
N SER A 275 -5.93 8.77 7.24
CA SER A 275 -6.70 9.96 6.88
C SER A 275 -5.88 11.26 6.92
N ASN A 276 -4.77 11.25 7.67
CA ASN A 276 -3.82 12.37 7.80
C ASN A 276 -2.49 12.09 7.11
N ASP A 277 -2.48 11.17 6.14
CA ASP A 277 -1.28 10.85 5.37
C ASP A 277 -0.93 12.01 4.42
N HIS A 278 0.19 12.66 4.69
CA HIS A 278 0.67 13.80 3.92
C HIS A 278 1.46 13.43 2.66
N ASN A 279 1.81 12.16 2.49
CA ASN A 279 2.53 11.65 1.31
C ASN A 279 1.58 10.95 0.33
N ALA A 280 0.59 10.21 0.85
CA ALA A 280 -0.42 9.51 0.07
C ALA A 280 -1.80 10.04 0.49
N HIS A 281 -2.20 11.16 -0.11
CA HIS A 281 -3.40 11.88 0.27
C HIS A 281 -4.67 11.04 0.04
N PRO A 282 -5.48 10.75 1.06
CA PRO A 282 -6.60 9.83 0.91
C PRO A 282 -7.72 10.33 -0.02
N THR A 283 -7.84 11.65 -0.25
CA THR A 283 -8.80 12.21 -1.23
C THR A 283 -8.38 11.90 -2.67
N GLU A 284 -7.10 11.74 -2.95
CA GLU A 284 -6.61 11.37 -4.28
C GLU A 284 -6.86 9.89 -4.60
N ALA A 285 -7.04 9.06 -3.56
CA ALA A 285 -7.40 7.66 -3.74
C ALA A 285 -8.71 7.50 -4.53
N ARG A 286 -9.66 8.45 -4.40
CA ARG A 286 -10.89 8.46 -5.19
C ARG A 286 -10.60 8.46 -6.68
N LEU A 287 -9.73 9.35 -7.14
CA LEU A 287 -9.36 9.49 -8.55
C LEU A 287 -8.75 8.21 -9.14
N VAL A 288 -8.01 7.48 -8.30
CA VAL A 288 -7.43 6.19 -8.68
C VAL A 288 -8.48 5.10 -8.69
N MET A 289 -9.28 5.00 -7.62
CA MET A 289 -10.31 3.96 -7.49
C MET A 289 -11.36 4.03 -8.62
N GLU A 290 -11.68 5.23 -9.12
CA GLU A 290 -12.60 5.45 -10.25
C GLU A 290 -12.05 4.90 -11.57
N GLN A 291 -10.74 4.73 -11.70
CA GLN A 291 -10.08 4.20 -12.88
C GLN A 291 -9.87 2.69 -12.83
N LEU A 292 -9.94 2.08 -11.64
CA LEU A 292 -9.77 0.65 -11.48
C LEU A 292 -11.07 -0.09 -11.80
N ARG A 293 -10.96 -1.12 -12.62
CA ARG A 293 -12.06 -2.03 -13.02
C ARG A 293 -11.94 -3.40 -12.35
N GLY A 294 -10.74 -3.73 -11.88
CA GLY A 294 -10.45 -4.93 -11.10
C GLY A 294 -11.04 -4.88 -9.71
N ASP A 295 -10.77 -5.89 -8.90
CA ASP A 295 -11.21 -5.93 -7.52
C ASP A 295 -10.33 -5.02 -6.65
N ALA A 296 -10.81 -3.82 -6.41
CA ALA A 296 -10.11 -2.82 -5.62
C ALA A 296 -10.86 -2.51 -4.33
N ARG A 297 -10.14 -2.49 -3.21
CA ARG A 297 -10.68 -2.11 -1.90
C ARG A 297 -9.78 -1.07 -1.24
N ILE A 298 -10.36 -0.31 -0.33
CA ILE A 298 -9.65 0.69 0.45
C ILE A 298 -10.01 0.61 1.92
N TYR A 299 -9.04 0.82 2.77
CA TYR A 299 -9.23 1.17 4.16
C TYR A 299 -8.52 2.47 4.48
N VAL A 300 -9.25 3.42 5.05
CA VAL A 300 -8.72 4.68 5.57
C VAL A 300 -8.79 4.65 7.10
N HIS A 301 -7.62 4.71 7.74
CA HIS A 301 -7.53 4.76 9.20
C HIS A 301 -7.74 6.19 9.69
N PRO A 302 -8.80 6.49 10.49
CA PRO A 302 -9.05 7.83 10.99
C PRO A 302 -7.91 8.30 11.90
N ASN A 303 -7.51 9.56 11.77
CA ASN A 303 -6.37 10.19 12.44
C ASN A 303 -5.01 9.51 12.19
N GLY A 304 -4.93 8.55 11.26
CA GLY A 304 -3.69 7.89 10.89
C GLY A 304 -2.81 8.78 10.02
N GLY A 305 -1.50 8.81 10.30
CA GLY A 305 -0.48 9.48 9.50
C GLY A 305 0.24 8.52 8.56
N HIS A 306 1.43 8.92 8.10
CA HIS A 306 2.33 8.18 7.21
C HIS A 306 3.58 7.66 7.96
N PRO A 307 4.06 6.44 7.71
CA PRO A 307 3.33 5.30 7.15
C PRO A 307 2.40 4.71 8.20
N ALA A 308 1.24 4.32 7.75
CA ALA A 308 0.23 3.79 8.62
C ALA A 308 0.51 2.31 8.96
N LEU A 309 0.82 2.01 10.21
CA LEU A 309 1.06 0.68 10.76
C LEU A 309 0.16 0.40 11.97
N ALA A 310 -1.02 0.99 11.98
CA ALA A 310 -1.98 0.78 13.05
C ALA A 310 -2.50 -0.68 13.06
N PRO A 311 -2.84 -1.24 14.23
CA PRO A 311 -3.42 -2.58 14.33
C PRO A 311 -4.65 -2.79 13.45
N GLN A 312 -5.48 -1.75 13.29
CA GLN A 312 -6.68 -1.76 12.44
C GLN A 312 -6.33 -1.93 10.96
N GLN A 313 -5.18 -1.42 10.52
CA GLN A 313 -4.69 -1.60 9.16
C GLN A 313 -4.22 -3.02 8.90
N GLY A 314 -3.58 -3.65 9.89
CA GLY A 314 -3.29 -5.08 9.86
C GLY A 314 -4.57 -5.93 9.83
N ALA A 315 -5.61 -5.50 10.56
CA ALA A 315 -6.91 -6.15 10.54
C ALA A 315 -7.58 -6.08 9.17
N ALA A 316 -7.58 -4.91 8.52
CA ALA A 316 -8.10 -4.75 7.17
C ALA A 316 -7.36 -5.62 6.15
N MET A 317 -6.02 -5.72 6.26
CA MET A 317 -5.26 -6.64 5.40
C MET A 317 -5.66 -8.09 5.59
N ARG A 318 -5.94 -8.55 6.82
CA ARG A 318 -6.40 -9.92 7.05
C ARG A 318 -7.73 -10.22 6.36
N LEU A 319 -8.68 -9.27 6.34
CA LEU A 319 -9.91 -9.40 5.54
C LEU A 319 -9.59 -9.57 4.05
N TRP A 320 -8.66 -8.76 3.55
CA TRP A 320 -8.23 -8.84 2.16
C TRP A 320 -7.59 -10.19 1.82
N LEU A 321 -6.73 -10.72 2.70
CA LEU A 321 -6.13 -12.05 2.53
C LEU A 321 -7.18 -13.15 2.46
N ARG A 322 -8.21 -13.11 3.33
CA ARG A 322 -9.33 -14.04 3.30
C ARG A 322 -10.06 -13.96 1.97
N HIS A 323 -10.33 -12.75 1.51
CA HIS A 323 -11.01 -12.53 0.25
C HIS A 323 -10.23 -13.08 -0.94
N VAL A 324 -8.98 -12.65 -1.11
CA VAL A 324 -8.19 -13.02 -2.30
C VAL A 324 -7.76 -14.48 -2.28
N PHE A 325 -7.33 -15.02 -1.14
CA PHE A 325 -6.84 -16.38 -1.07
C PHE A 325 -7.96 -17.44 -1.01
N PHE A 326 -9.10 -17.11 -0.44
CA PHE A 326 -10.14 -18.12 -0.16
C PHE A 326 -11.50 -17.79 -0.78
N GLY A 327 -11.63 -16.62 -1.44
CA GLY A 327 -12.89 -16.22 -2.10
C GLY A 327 -13.97 -15.73 -1.14
N ASP A 328 -13.63 -15.44 0.12
CA ASP A 328 -14.62 -14.91 1.06
C ASP A 328 -15.15 -13.56 0.56
N PRO A 329 -16.48 -13.36 0.46
CA PRO A 329 -17.02 -12.14 -0.10
C PRO A 329 -16.80 -10.95 0.83
N LEU A 330 -16.29 -9.83 0.28
CA LEU A 330 -16.19 -8.56 0.98
C LEU A 330 -17.35 -7.63 0.60
N PRO A 331 -17.86 -6.85 1.56
CA PRO A 331 -18.85 -5.82 1.25
C PRO A 331 -18.24 -4.72 0.39
N ASP A 332 -19.07 -4.17 -0.52
CA ASP A 332 -18.72 -2.98 -1.30
C ASP A 332 -19.20 -1.75 -0.53
N VAL A 333 -18.25 -1.02 0.06
CA VAL A 333 -18.51 0.20 0.84
C VAL A 333 -18.40 1.39 -0.10
N ARG A 334 -19.53 2.01 -0.42
CA ARG A 334 -19.58 3.14 -1.36
C ARG A 334 -19.73 4.47 -0.64
N PRO A 335 -19.35 5.58 -1.29
CA PRO A 335 -19.63 6.91 -0.77
C PRO A 335 -21.13 7.08 -0.46
N PRO A 336 -21.50 7.74 0.66
CA PRO A 336 -22.88 7.98 0.99
C PRO A 336 -23.51 9.02 0.06
N VAL A 337 -24.82 8.95 -0.08
CA VAL A 337 -25.62 10.07 -0.58
C VAL A 337 -25.70 11.08 0.56
N VAL A 338 -25.46 12.36 0.23
CA VAL A 338 -25.53 13.46 1.20
C VAL A 338 -26.67 14.37 0.82
N GLU A 339 -27.56 14.65 1.78
CA GLU A 339 -28.73 15.52 1.65
C GLU A 339 -28.52 16.71 2.59
N ALA A 340 -28.62 17.92 2.05
CA ALA A 340 -28.48 19.15 2.82
C ALA A 340 -29.83 19.53 3.47
N GLY A 341 -29.82 19.70 4.79
CA GLY A 341 -30.85 20.38 5.55
C GLY A 341 -30.44 21.83 5.86
N GLU A 342 -31.25 22.56 6.58
CA GLU A 342 -30.99 23.98 6.92
C GLU A 342 -29.72 24.15 7.75
N ASN A 343 -29.54 23.34 8.81
CA ASN A 343 -28.40 23.38 9.72
C ASN A 343 -27.78 21.99 9.93
N SER A 344 -28.00 21.07 8.99
CA SER A 344 -27.52 19.70 9.10
C SER A 344 -27.26 19.07 7.75
N LEU A 345 -26.48 17.98 7.74
CA LEU A 345 -26.31 17.10 6.59
C LEU A 345 -26.76 15.69 6.96
N GLY A 346 -27.70 15.16 6.18
CA GLY A 346 -28.10 13.76 6.23
C GLY A 346 -27.17 12.89 5.38
N PHE A 347 -26.66 11.82 5.93
CA PHE A 347 -25.82 10.83 5.23
C PHE A 347 -26.60 9.53 5.11
N ARG A 348 -26.69 9.00 3.90
CA ARG A 348 -27.33 7.71 3.62
C ARG A 348 -26.37 6.82 2.85
N ALA A 349 -25.90 5.74 3.51
CA ALA A 349 -24.99 4.76 2.94
C ALA A 349 -25.72 3.47 2.58
N VAL A 350 -25.35 2.88 1.45
CA VAL A 350 -25.74 1.53 1.03
C VAL A 350 -24.49 0.67 0.99
N ILE A 351 -24.50 -0.42 1.75
CA ILE A 351 -23.45 -1.42 1.71
C ILE A 351 -23.98 -2.57 0.85
N LYS A 352 -23.30 -2.80 -0.28
CA LYS A 352 -23.63 -3.96 -1.12
C LYS A 352 -22.96 -5.21 -0.52
N GLN A 353 -23.65 -6.35 -0.61
CA GLN A 353 -23.20 -7.62 -0.03
C GLN A 353 -22.89 -7.50 1.48
N PRO A 354 -23.86 -7.11 2.32
CA PRO A 354 -23.61 -6.73 3.72
C PRO A 354 -23.35 -7.91 4.64
N LYS A 355 -23.12 -9.12 4.13
CA LYS A 355 -22.80 -10.30 4.94
C LYS A 355 -21.56 -10.05 5.79
N GLY A 356 -21.66 -10.29 7.08
CA GLY A 356 -20.59 -10.07 8.04
C GLY A 356 -20.36 -8.61 8.45
N VAL A 357 -21.17 -7.65 7.99
CA VAL A 357 -21.09 -6.25 8.46
C VAL A 357 -21.70 -6.15 9.85
N GLU A 358 -20.87 -5.78 10.83
CA GLU A 358 -21.25 -5.64 12.24
C GLU A 358 -21.57 -4.19 12.61
N ALA A 359 -20.87 -3.22 12.01
CA ALA A 359 -21.08 -1.80 12.28
C ALA A 359 -20.74 -0.96 11.05
N VAL A 360 -21.37 0.20 10.93
CA VAL A 360 -21.05 1.20 9.90
C VAL A 360 -20.92 2.56 10.57
N GLU A 361 -19.89 3.31 10.18
CA GLU A 361 -19.55 4.60 10.76
C GLU A 361 -19.29 5.66 9.68
N LEU A 362 -19.73 6.88 9.94
CA LEU A 362 -19.32 8.09 9.24
C LEU A 362 -18.06 8.63 9.90
N CYS A 363 -16.97 8.72 9.16
CA CYS A 363 -15.79 9.46 9.56
C CYS A 363 -15.83 10.82 8.87
N HIS A 364 -15.64 11.91 9.63
CA HIS A 364 -15.68 13.26 9.10
C HIS A 364 -14.68 14.19 9.80
N ALA A 365 -14.22 15.20 9.06
CA ALA A 365 -13.37 16.26 9.59
C ALA A 365 -13.62 17.56 8.84
N PHE A 366 -13.53 18.69 9.56
CA PHE A 366 -13.51 20.02 8.96
C PHE A 366 -12.04 20.48 8.89
N TYR A 367 -11.53 20.64 7.69
CA TYR A 367 -10.15 21.11 7.52
C TYR A 367 -10.07 22.59 7.90
N ARG A 368 -9.03 22.96 8.64
CA ARG A 368 -8.84 24.34 9.14
C ARG A 368 -8.49 25.33 8.05
N GLU A 369 -7.93 24.89 6.94
CA GLU A 369 -7.56 25.69 5.79
C GLU A 369 -8.37 25.30 4.56
N LYS A 370 -8.46 26.19 3.56
CA LYS A 370 -9.18 25.89 2.32
C LYS A 370 -8.68 24.59 1.72
N PRO A 371 -9.59 23.76 1.17
CA PRO A 371 -9.21 22.53 0.50
C PRO A 371 -8.20 22.85 -0.58
N TRP A 372 -7.26 21.99 -0.73
CA TRP A 372 -6.12 22.20 -1.60
C TRP A 372 -6.50 22.36 -3.08
N PRO A 373 -6.27 23.51 -3.72
CA PRO A 373 -6.53 23.71 -5.14
C PRO A 373 -5.27 23.60 -6.01
N GLY A 374 -4.15 23.10 -5.51
CA GLY A 374 -2.93 23.08 -6.33
C GLY A 374 -1.64 23.01 -5.54
N PRO A 375 -0.50 23.32 -6.20
CA PRO A 375 0.85 23.01 -5.75
C PRO A 375 1.35 23.90 -4.60
N ALA A 376 0.74 23.81 -3.45
CA ALA A 376 1.25 24.48 -2.28
C ALA A 376 2.38 23.67 -1.61
N SER A 377 3.34 24.38 -1.03
CA SER A 377 4.46 23.82 -0.29
C SER A 377 4.03 22.82 0.76
N ARG A 378 4.90 21.86 1.13
CA ARG A 378 4.68 20.84 2.16
C ARG A 378 4.15 21.39 3.49
N GLU A 379 4.33 22.67 3.76
CA GLU A 379 3.98 23.35 5.00
C GLU A 379 2.49 23.66 5.14
N ARG A 380 1.71 23.56 4.06
CA ARG A 380 0.29 23.92 4.01
C ARG A 380 -0.66 22.76 3.73
N MET A 381 -0.31 21.52 4.10
CA MET A 381 -1.22 20.39 3.95
C MET A 381 -2.20 20.34 5.13
N PRO A 382 -3.46 20.78 4.98
CA PRO A 382 -4.40 20.99 6.08
C PRO A 382 -4.79 19.71 6.82
N HIS A 383 -4.58 18.55 6.22
CA HIS A 383 -5.00 17.25 6.73
C HIS A 383 -3.98 16.57 7.66
N LYS A 384 -2.72 17.02 7.72
CA LYS A 384 -1.73 16.41 8.63
C LYS A 384 -2.16 16.44 10.09
N ASN A 385 -2.98 17.41 10.46
CA ASN A 385 -3.48 17.65 11.81
C ASN A 385 -5.01 17.73 11.86
N ALA A 386 -5.73 17.20 10.85
CA ALA A 386 -7.17 17.15 10.89
C ALA A 386 -7.64 16.19 11.99
N GLU A 387 -8.58 16.64 12.79
CA GLU A 387 -9.23 15.81 13.80
C GLU A 387 -10.45 15.13 13.18
N TRP A 388 -10.29 13.85 12.89
CA TRP A 388 -11.36 13.02 12.35
C TRP A 388 -12.22 12.47 13.47
N LYS A 389 -13.51 12.76 13.40
CA LYS A 389 -14.54 12.23 14.30
C LYS A 389 -15.25 11.07 13.63
N THR A 390 -15.76 10.15 14.45
CA THR A 390 -16.54 9.00 14.01
C THR A 390 -17.92 9.03 14.61
N THR A 391 -18.94 8.82 13.77
CA THR A 391 -20.35 8.78 14.16
C THR A 391 -20.94 7.45 13.69
N PRO A 392 -21.48 6.61 14.57
CA PRO A 392 -22.18 5.39 14.17
C PRO A 392 -23.39 5.73 13.28
N LEU A 393 -23.63 4.91 12.25
CA LEU A 393 -24.82 4.99 11.43
C LEU A 393 -25.87 3.99 11.89
N ALA A 394 -27.10 4.49 12.08
CA ALA A 394 -28.25 3.64 12.37
C ALA A 394 -28.74 2.93 11.11
N LYS A 395 -29.01 1.63 11.19
CA LYS A 395 -29.61 0.87 10.11
C LYS A 395 -31.14 1.10 10.08
N ARG A 396 -31.66 1.66 8.97
CA ARG A 396 -33.10 1.90 8.76
C ARG A 396 -33.47 1.54 7.33
N ASN A 397 -34.49 0.71 7.15
CA ASN A 397 -35.04 0.34 5.83
C ASN A 397 -33.95 -0.12 4.83
N GLY A 398 -33.00 -0.94 5.26
CA GLY A 398 -31.92 -1.44 4.40
C GLY A 398 -30.76 -0.48 4.15
N HIS A 399 -30.83 0.75 4.65
CA HIS A 399 -29.78 1.77 4.55
C HIS A 399 -29.15 2.04 5.92
N TYR A 400 -27.97 2.64 5.91
CA TYR A 400 -27.30 3.16 7.11
C TYR A 400 -27.33 4.68 7.07
N THR A 401 -27.86 5.32 8.11
CA THR A 401 -28.09 6.76 8.14
C THR A 401 -27.45 7.42 9.36
N ALA A 402 -26.96 8.64 9.16
CA ALA A 402 -26.54 9.54 10.23
C ALA A 402 -26.89 10.98 9.85
N THR A 403 -27.05 11.83 10.86
CA THR A 403 -27.18 13.29 10.68
C THR A 403 -25.99 13.96 11.35
N LEU A 404 -25.38 14.90 10.65
CA LEU A 404 -24.30 15.74 11.16
C LEU A 404 -24.81 17.17 11.31
N GLU A 405 -24.83 17.68 12.53
CA GLU A 405 -25.13 19.09 12.79
C GLU A 405 -24.01 19.98 12.24
N THR A 406 -24.40 20.99 11.48
CA THR A 406 -23.45 21.83 10.72
C THR A 406 -23.65 23.33 10.95
N LYS A 407 -24.45 23.71 11.99
CA LYS A 407 -24.73 25.11 12.31
C LYS A 407 -23.42 25.90 12.46
N GLY A 408 -23.26 26.93 11.64
CA GLY A 408 -22.06 27.79 11.65
C GLY A 408 -20.78 27.18 11.07
N ALA A 409 -20.83 25.94 10.53
CA ALA A 409 -19.66 25.29 9.93
C ALA A 409 -19.45 25.71 8.48
N ASP A 410 -18.18 25.90 8.09
CA ASP A 410 -17.81 26.07 6.68
C ASP A 410 -17.82 24.70 5.99
N LEU A 411 -18.93 24.38 5.34
CA LEU A 411 -19.11 23.10 4.67
C LEU A 411 -18.14 22.85 3.52
N GLY A 412 -17.55 23.89 2.94
CA GLY A 412 -16.52 23.75 1.91
C GLY A 412 -15.24 23.07 2.43
N ARG A 413 -15.09 22.99 3.76
CA ARG A 413 -13.98 22.31 4.43
C ARG A 413 -14.31 20.90 4.90
N LEU A 414 -15.55 20.44 4.74
CA LEU A 414 -15.96 19.13 5.21
C LEU A 414 -15.41 18.03 4.30
N HIS A 415 -14.66 17.12 4.91
CA HIS A 415 -14.23 15.86 4.32
C HIS A 415 -14.87 14.71 5.09
N TYR A 416 -15.27 13.65 4.39
CA TYR A 416 -15.96 12.53 5.00
C TYR A 416 -15.75 11.23 4.22
N TYR A 417 -15.96 10.11 4.88
CA TYR A 417 -16.06 8.78 4.29
C TYR A 417 -16.84 7.86 5.20
N ILE A 418 -17.32 6.76 4.64
CA ILE A 418 -17.96 5.67 5.38
C ILE A 418 -16.96 4.56 5.56
N ARG A 419 -16.98 3.95 6.74
CA ARG A 419 -16.29 2.68 6.99
C ARG A 419 -17.25 1.65 7.57
N ALA A 420 -17.02 0.37 7.23
CA ALA A 420 -17.78 -0.78 7.71
C ALA A 420 -16.86 -1.73 8.47
N ARG A 421 -17.27 -2.14 9.66
CA ARG A 421 -16.65 -3.22 10.41
C ARG A 421 -17.18 -4.54 9.90
N VAL A 422 -16.28 -5.43 9.50
CA VAL A 422 -16.61 -6.68 8.83
C VAL A 422 -15.98 -7.84 9.59
N ARG A 423 -16.74 -8.92 9.76
CA ARG A 423 -16.27 -10.20 10.28
C ARG A 423 -16.36 -11.29 9.22
N LEU A 424 -15.24 -11.97 8.97
CA LEU A 424 -15.14 -13.17 8.12
C LEU A 424 -14.45 -14.29 8.91
N GLY A 425 -15.24 -15.22 9.45
CA GLY A 425 -14.73 -16.25 10.35
C GLY A 425 -14.03 -15.64 11.56
N GLN A 426 -12.75 -15.95 11.75
CA GLN A 426 -11.92 -15.45 12.86
C GLN A 426 -11.26 -14.09 12.57
N VAL A 427 -11.56 -13.48 11.43
CA VAL A 427 -10.99 -12.20 11.03
C VAL A 427 -12.02 -11.10 11.14
N THR A 428 -11.72 -10.08 11.94
CA THR A 428 -12.51 -8.84 11.99
C THR A 428 -11.63 -7.68 11.58
N GLY A 429 -12.17 -6.75 10.79
CA GLY A 429 -11.45 -5.58 10.32
C GLY A 429 -12.39 -4.51 9.78
N TRP A 430 -11.82 -3.49 9.16
CA TRP A 430 -12.55 -2.37 8.60
C TRP A 430 -12.27 -2.23 7.11
N LEU A 431 -13.30 -1.87 6.34
CA LEU A 431 -13.20 -1.40 4.96
C LEU A 431 -13.84 -0.03 4.86
N SER A 432 -13.41 0.77 3.89
CA SER A 432 -13.92 2.13 3.70
C SER A 432 -14.32 2.38 2.24
N CYS A 433 -15.10 3.42 2.02
CA CYS A 433 -15.04 4.12 0.73
C CYS A 433 -13.87 5.12 0.72
N PRO A 434 -13.47 5.65 -0.45
CA PRO A 434 -12.53 6.75 -0.55
C PRO A 434 -13.06 8.01 0.15
N VAL A 435 -12.14 8.85 0.65
CA VAL A 435 -12.48 10.14 1.25
C VAL A 435 -13.11 11.05 0.20
N GLN A 436 -14.24 11.65 0.57
CA GLN A 436 -15.00 12.63 -0.22
C GLN A 436 -14.81 14.02 0.36
N GLN A 437 -14.91 15.04 -0.47
CA GLN A 437 -15.10 16.43 -0.05
C GLN A 437 -16.55 16.81 -0.31
N TYR A 438 -17.17 17.49 0.65
CA TYR A 438 -18.51 18.03 0.41
C TYR A 438 -18.45 19.18 -0.59
N VAL A 439 -19.26 19.07 -1.61
CA VAL A 439 -19.48 20.13 -2.60
C VAL A 439 -20.97 20.47 -2.57
N LYS A 440 -21.27 21.72 -2.17
CA LYS A 440 -22.66 22.20 -2.21
C LYS A 440 -23.12 22.13 -3.66
N LYS A 441 -24.20 21.38 -3.89
CA LYS A 441 -24.86 21.39 -5.21
C LYS A 441 -25.43 22.76 -5.45
N PRO A 442 -25.33 23.32 -6.66
CA PRO A 442 -25.95 24.60 -7.03
C PRO A 442 -27.46 24.56 -6.87
#